data_7f3bfeb0ad771f770e6873f354bb4c42
#
_entry.id   7f3bfeb0ad771f770e6873f354bb4c42
#
_cell.length_a   1.000
_cell.length_b   1.000
_cell.length_c   1.000
_cell.angle_alpha   90.00
_cell.angle_beta   90.00
_cell.angle_gamma   90.00
#
_symmetry.space_group_name_H-M   'P 1'
#
loop_
_entity.id
_entity.type
_entity.pdbx_description
1 polymer ?
#
loop_
_entity_poly.entity_id
_entity_poly.type
_entity_poly.pdbx_seq_one_letter_code
_entity_poly.pdbx_strand_id
1 'polypeptide(L)'
;MDDTSFLPNLTPRQVIQAGAFGGSYFGLPIDESEDDYSDVFESLFSGLITTLYLGVKYSAKLNKFGITSGKSYKYWKDMKWMRSQDPRGWFAWYCNYYLGRRSSDDERQISRWKDFCGMNGRWKNNLYSKIHRTGDWNVSPRIQQSLLHWGYQANQQDYDVWLQTNAHRTYAPSTTLFRFKTI
;
A
#
# COMPACT_ATOMS: atom_id res chain seq x y z
N MET A 1 5.91 18.77 12.90
CA MET A 1 4.69 18.33 13.59
C MET A 1 4.37 16.95 13.06
N ASP A 2 4.16 15.98 13.94
CA ASP A 2 3.66 14.68 13.47
C ASP A 2 2.21 14.85 13.02
N ASP A 3 1.94 14.45 11.77
CA ASP A 3 0.58 14.51 11.24
C ASP A 3 -0.23 13.34 11.82
N THR A 4 -1.10 13.65 12.78
CA THR A 4 -1.95 12.67 13.48
C THR A 4 -2.91 11.91 12.56
N SER A 5 -3.01 12.29 11.30
CA SER A 5 -3.84 11.60 10.29
C SER A 5 -3.04 10.61 9.43
N PHE A 6 -1.72 10.50 9.60
CA PHE A 6 -0.89 9.47 9.00
C PHE A 6 -0.89 8.23 9.89
N LEU A 7 -1.74 7.28 9.58
CA LEU A 7 -2.02 6.10 10.41
C LEU A 7 -1.94 4.80 9.59
N PRO A 8 -0.76 4.42 9.08
CA PRO A 8 -0.56 3.07 8.54
C PRO A 8 -0.85 2.03 9.64
N ASN A 9 -1.62 1.00 9.32
CA ASN A 9 -1.93 -0.03 10.32
C ASN A 9 -0.95 -1.22 10.30
N LEU A 10 0.09 -1.14 9.47
CA LEU A 10 1.20 -2.08 9.45
C LEU A 10 2.52 -1.31 9.56
N THR A 11 3.38 -1.73 10.47
CA THR A 11 4.77 -1.25 10.53
C THR A 11 5.55 -1.69 9.29
N PRO A 12 6.69 -1.04 8.94
CA PRO A 12 7.54 -1.49 7.84
C PRO A 12 7.94 -2.98 7.95
N ARG A 13 8.26 -3.44 9.15
CA ARG A 13 8.54 -4.85 9.43
C ARG A 13 7.37 -5.75 9.05
N GLN A 14 6.17 -5.40 9.49
CA GLN A 14 4.95 -6.17 9.19
C GLN A 14 4.62 -6.20 7.70
N VAL A 15 4.87 -5.11 6.97
CA VAL A 15 4.72 -5.06 5.51
C VAL A 15 5.61 -6.11 4.83
N ILE A 16 6.88 -6.18 5.21
CA ILE A 16 7.82 -7.17 4.65
C ILE A 16 7.42 -8.58 5.07
N GLN A 17 7.12 -8.81 6.35
CA GLN A 17 6.70 -10.13 6.86
C GLN A 17 5.42 -10.64 6.20
N ALA A 18 4.49 -9.76 5.87
CA ALA A 18 3.25 -10.12 5.20
C ALA A 18 3.46 -10.53 3.72
N GLY A 19 4.64 -10.32 3.16
CA GLY A 19 4.92 -10.60 1.75
C GLY A 19 4.48 -9.47 0.83
N ALA A 20 5.25 -8.40 0.84
CA ALA A 20 5.14 -7.30 -0.10
C ALA A 20 6.32 -7.30 -1.08
N PHE A 21 6.16 -6.63 -2.21
CA PHE A 21 7.22 -6.34 -3.19
C PHE A 21 7.92 -7.57 -3.81
N GLY A 22 7.31 -8.74 -3.76
CA GLY A 22 7.89 -9.95 -4.35
C GLY A 22 9.27 -10.33 -3.81
N GLY A 23 9.61 -9.90 -2.61
CA GLY A 23 10.86 -10.18 -1.92
C GLY A 23 12.06 -9.35 -2.38
N SER A 24 11.90 -8.39 -3.29
CA SER A 24 13.05 -7.77 -3.98
C SER A 24 13.18 -6.25 -3.82
N TYR A 25 12.48 -5.64 -2.85
CA TYR A 25 12.41 -4.18 -2.77
C TYR A 25 13.78 -3.51 -2.62
N PHE A 26 14.63 -4.03 -1.74
CA PHE A 26 15.98 -3.49 -1.51
C PHE A 26 17.06 -4.25 -2.27
N GLY A 27 16.78 -5.44 -2.80
CA GLY A 27 17.76 -6.26 -3.50
C GLY A 27 17.90 -5.96 -4.99
N LEU A 28 16.91 -5.29 -5.60
CA LEU A 28 17.03 -4.87 -6.99
C LEU A 28 18.04 -3.72 -7.12
N PRO A 29 18.99 -3.81 -8.05
CA PRO A 29 19.93 -2.72 -8.28
C PRO A 29 19.20 -1.47 -8.75
N ILE A 30 19.62 -0.32 -8.24
CA ILE A 30 19.23 0.99 -8.73
C ILE A 30 20.49 1.76 -9.13
N ASP A 31 20.36 2.70 -10.07
CA ASP A 31 21.51 3.43 -10.65
C ASP A 31 22.15 4.43 -9.66
N GLU A 32 21.57 4.64 -8.51
CA GLU A 32 22.02 5.62 -7.51
C GLU A 32 22.85 4.92 -6.45
N SER A 33 24.12 5.26 -6.39
CA SER A 33 25.17 4.52 -5.67
C SER A 33 25.23 4.75 -4.15
N GLU A 34 24.37 5.59 -3.58
CA GLU A 34 24.48 6.02 -2.17
C GLU A 34 23.33 5.56 -1.28
N ASP A 35 22.62 4.50 -1.68
CA ASP A 35 21.52 3.95 -0.89
C ASP A 35 22.05 3.08 0.24
N ASP A 36 22.37 3.68 1.38
CA ASP A 36 22.63 2.93 2.60
C ASP A 36 21.34 2.74 3.40
N TYR A 37 20.90 1.50 3.51
CA TYR A 37 19.78 1.06 4.33
C TYR A 37 20.21 0.12 5.47
N SER A 38 21.49 0.14 5.86
CA SER A 38 22.02 -0.71 6.94
C SER A 38 21.24 -0.50 8.24
N ASP A 39 20.98 0.74 8.62
CA ASP A 39 20.20 1.06 9.82
C ASP A 39 18.77 0.53 9.75
N VAL A 40 18.14 0.60 8.57
CA VAL A 40 16.80 0.06 8.32
C VAL A 40 16.81 -1.46 8.49
N PHE A 41 17.82 -2.14 7.94
CA PHE A 41 17.91 -3.59 8.03
C PHE A 41 18.16 -4.05 9.45
N GLU A 42 19.07 -3.40 10.15
CA GLU A 42 19.40 -3.73 11.55
C GLU A 42 18.20 -3.46 12.48
N SER A 43 17.60 -2.26 12.38
CA SER A 43 16.56 -1.82 13.30
C SER A 43 15.19 -2.44 13.01
N LEU A 44 14.82 -2.61 11.74
CA LEU A 44 13.46 -3.03 11.36
C LEU A 44 13.39 -4.49 10.88
N PHE A 45 14.43 -4.99 10.23
CA PHE A 45 14.36 -6.28 9.54
C PHE A 45 15.27 -7.34 10.15
N SER A 46 15.95 -7.04 11.27
CA SER A 46 16.76 -8.01 12.00
C SER A 46 15.96 -9.29 12.29
N GLY A 47 16.56 -10.45 11.97
CA GLY A 47 15.92 -11.75 12.13
C GLY A 47 14.87 -12.12 11.07
N LEU A 48 14.59 -11.26 10.08
CA LEU A 48 13.78 -11.66 8.93
C LEU A 48 14.63 -12.43 7.91
N ILE A 49 13.97 -13.33 7.18
CA ILE A 49 14.59 -14.03 6.06
C ILE A 49 14.89 -12.99 4.96
N THR A 50 16.15 -12.86 4.57
CA THR A 50 16.62 -11.82 3.63
C THR A 50 15.96 -11.90 2.25
N THR A 51 15.53 -13.08 1.82
CA THR A 51 14.79 -13.26 0.57
C THR A 51 13.44 -12.55 0.54
N LEU A 52 12.94 -12.05 1.67
CA LEU A 52 11.70 -11.27 1.73
C LEU A 52 11.92 -9.79 1.31
N TYR A 53 13.17 -9.29 1.28
CA TYR A 53 13.44 -7.87 0.99
C TYR A 53 14.73 -7.61 0.19
N LEU A 54 15.71 -8.54 0.22
CA LEU A 54 17.00 -8.43 -0.50
C LEU A 54 17.12 -9.36 -1.72
N GLY A 55 16.02 -9.97 -2.15
CA GLY A 55 16.03 -10.80 -3.34
C GLY A 55 16.39 -10.00 -4.59
N VAL A 56 17.29 -10.52 -5.41
CA VAL A 56 17.74 -9.90 -6.68
C VAL A 56 16.73 -10.10 -7.82
N LYS A 57 15.67 -10.87 -7.58
CA LYS A 57 14.63 -11.16 -8.57
C LYS A 57 13.26 -11.11 -7.91
N TYR A 58 12.35 -10.36 -8.52
CA TYR A 58 10.95 -10.30 -8.08
C TYR A 58 10.26 -11.66 -8.25
N SER A 59 9.53 -12.08 -7.22
CA SER A 59 8.71 -13.29 -7.24
C SER A 59 7.31 -13.03 -6.68
N ALA A 60 6.29 -13.09 -7.53
CA ALA A 60 4.90 -12.95 -7.11
C ALA A 60 4.49 -14.01 -6.06
N LYS A 61 5.17 -15.17 -6.01
CA LYS A 61 4.92 -16.23 -5.02
C LYS A 61 5.23 -15.79 -3.59
N LEU A 62 6.13 -14.80 -3.42
CA LEU A 62 6.46 -14.20 -2.12
C LEU A 62 5.48 -13.10 -1.70
N ASN A 63 4.57 -12.70 -2.59
CA ASN A 63 3.52 -11.76 -2.23
C ASN A 63 2.40 -12.46 -1.45
N LYS A 64 1.84 -11.76 -0.47
CA LYS A 64 0.75 -12.25 0.38
C LYS A 64 -0.40 -12.89 -0.42
N PHE A 65 -0.75 -12.28 -1.54
CA PHE A 65 -1.85 -12.72 -2.39
C PHE A 65 -1.39 -13.51 -3.63
N GLY A 66 -0.11 -13.87 -3.72
CA GLY A 66 0.44 -14.69 -4.81
C GLY A 66 0.40 -14.03 -6.20
N ILE A 67 0.17 -12.74 -6.29
CA ILE A 67 -0.01 -12.00 -7.55
C ILE A 67 0.98 -10.85 -7.68
N THR A 68 1.23 -10.45 -8.92
CA THR A 68 1.98 -9.22 -9.21
C THR A 68 1.11 -7.98 -8.97
N SER A 69 1.65 -7.02 -8.25
CA SER A 69 1.02 -5.72 -8.00
C SER A 69 2.04 -4.59 -8.06
N GLY A 70 1.58 -3.38 -8.33
CA GLY A 70 2.44 -2.21 -8.50
C GLY A 70 3.04 -2.10 -9.90
N LYS A 71 3.95 -1.15 -10.04
CA LYS A 71 4.72 -0.88 -11.25
C LYS A 71 6.20 -1.13 -10.97
N SER A 72 6.99 -1.35 -12.03
CA SER A 72 8.43 -1.52 -11.90
C SER A 72 9.13 -0.24 -11.43
N TYR A 73 10.31 -0.38 -10.84
CA TYR A 73 11.18 0.75 -10.49
C TYR A 73 11.46 1.64 -11.71
N LYS A 74 11.77 1.02 -12.86
CA LYS A 74 11.97 1.76 -14.12
C LYS A 74 10.76 2.66 -14.45
N TYR A 75 9.55 2.13 -14.35
CA TYR A 75 8.34 2.94 -14.58
C TYR A 75 8.26 4.14 -13.64
N TRP A 76 8.55 3.96 -12.35
CA TRP A 76 8.50 5.05 -11.37
C TRP A 76 9.56 6.11 -11.65
N LYS A 77 10.77 5.69 -12.07
CA LYS A 77 11.85 6.59 -12.49
C LYS A 77 11.45 7.40 -13.72
N ASP A 78 10.93 6.75 -14.76
CA ASP A 78 10.47 7.39 -15.99
C ASP A 78 9.35 8.43 -15.70
N MET A 79 8.46 8.13 -14.76
CA MET A 79 7.40 9.04 -14.30
C MET A 79 7.87 10.13 -13.34
N LYS A 80 9.15 10.19 -13.02
CA LYS A 80 9.77 11.16 -12.09
C LYS A 80 9.12 11.16 -10.69
N TRP A 81 8.65 10.01 -10.22
CA TRP A 81 8.03 9.87 -8.90
C TRP A 81 9.04 9.70 -7.78
N MET A 82 10.28 9.36 -8.13
CA MET A 82 11.39 9.17 -7.19
C MET A 82 12.03 10.51 -6.84
N ARG A 83 12.58 10.60 -5.65
CA ARG A 83 13.35 11.76 -5.16
C ARG A 83 14.72 11.28 -4.72
N SER A 84 15.75 12.12 -4.87
CA SER A 84 17.13 11.76 -4.54
C SER A 84 17.30 11.31 -3.09
N GLN A 85 16.57 11.90 -2.16
CA GLN A 85 16.64 11.53 -0.74
C GLN A 85 16.00 10.17 -0.40
N ASP A 86 15.11 9.65 -1.27
CA ASP A 86 14.48 8.33 -1.14
C ASP A 86 14.35 7.72 -2.54
N PRO A 87 15.46 7.31 -3.16
CA PRO A 87 15.50 6.86 -4.54
C PRO A 87 14.73 5.56 -4.78
N ARG A 88 14.43 4.80 -3.72
CA ARG A 88 13.54 3.63 -3.77
C ARG A 88 12.06 3.99 -3.55
N GLY A 89 11.73 5.25 -3.25
CA GLY A 89 10.36 5.76 -3.18
C GLY A 89 9.70 5.59 -1.83
N TRP A 90 8.36 5.55 -1.85
CA TRP A 90 7.53 5.73 -0.66
C TRP A 90 7.85 4.75 0.48
N PHE A 91 8.06 3.47 0.22
CA PHE A 91 8.28 2.50 1.29
C PHE A 91 9.64 2.68 1.96
N ALA A 92 10.68 3.07 1.22
CA ALA A 92 11.97 3.44 1.80
C ALA A 92 11.85 4.70 2.67
N TRP A 93 11.13 5.72 2.17
CA TRP A 93 10.78 6.88 2.98
C TRP A 93 10.03 6.46 4.26
N TYR A 94 9.05 5.56 4.17
CA TYR A 94 8.27 5.08 5.31
C TYR A 94 9.14 4.37 6.36
N CYS A 95 10.10 3.54 5.95
CA CYS A 95 11.07 2.93 6.85
C CYS A 95 11.85 3.98 7.64
N ASN A 96 12.42 4.95 6.94
CA ASN A 96 13.20 6.03 7.55
C ASN A 96 12.33 6.93 8.44
N TYR A 97 11.12 7.27 7.99
CA TYR A 97 10.17 8.04 8.80
C TYR A 97 9.79 7.31 10.09
N TYR A 98 9.58 6.00 10.01
CA TYR A 98 9.26 5.15 11.15
C TYR A 98 10.41 5.09 12.17
N LEU A 99 11.66 5.13 11.71
CA LEU A 99 12.87 5.24 12.54
C LEU A 99 13.11 6.65 13.09
N GLY A 100 12.24 7.60 12.80
CA GLY A 100 12.33 8.96 13.35
C GLY A 100 12.94 10.00 12.42
N ARG A 101 13.41 9.64 11.21
CA ARG A 101 13.86 10.62 10.22
C ARG A 101 12.70 11.57 9.87
N ARG A 102 13.02 12.86 9.78
CA ARG A 102 12.10 13.90 9.30
C ARG A 102 12.75 14.66 8.16
N SER A 103 11.97 15.04 7.16
CA SER A 103 12.46 15.67 5.95
C SER A 103 11.45 16.65 5.36
N SER A 104 11.90 17.50 4.44
CA SER A 104 11.02 18.41 3.70
C SER A 104 10.04 17.69 2.75
N ASP A 105 10.20 16.38 2.52
CA ASP A 105 9.34 15.58 1.67
C ASP A 105 8.19 14.88 2.44
N ASP A 106 8.18 14.96 3.76
CA ASP A 106 7.25 14.21 4.60
C ASP A 106 5.78 14.55 4.29
N GLU A 107 5.48 15.84 4.17
CA GLU A 107 4.11 16.29 3.86
C GLU A 107 3.61 15.71 2.53
N ARG A 108 4.45 15.71 1.48
CA ARG A 108 4.12 15.13 0.19
C ARG A 108 3.90 13.62 0.28
N GLN A 109 4.75 12.90 1.01
CA GLN A 109 4.65 11.44 1.13
C GLN A 109 3.43 11.03 1.96
N ILE A 110 3.11 11.77 3.00
CA ILE A 110 1.90 11.59 3.82
C ILE A 110 0.65 11.89 2.98
N SER A 111 0.64 12.97 2.20
CA SER A 111 -0.47 13.29 1.30
C SER A 111 -0.74 12.16 0.31
N ARG A 112 0.31 11.60 -0.31
CA ARG A 112 0.18 10.45 -1.22
C ARG A 112 -0.42 9.23 -0.52
N TRP A 113 -0.01 8.96 0.72
CA TRP A 113 -0.59 7.88 1.51
C TRP A 113 -2.08 8.13 1.78
N LYS A 114 -2.45 9.37 2.16
CA LYS A 114 -3.86 9.75 2.39
C LYS A 114 -4.72 9.53 1.16
N ASP A 115 -4.23 9.89 -0.02
CA ASP A 115 -4.93 9.70 -1.30
C ASP A 115 -5.11 8.23 -1.66
N PHE A 116 -4.24 7.36 -1.17
CA PHE A 116 -4.26 5.93 -1.44
C PHE A 116 -5.01 5.12 -0.37
N CYS A 117 -4.64 5.30 0.90
CA CYS A 117 -5.05 4.49 2.06
C CYS A 117 -5.79 5.27 3.15
N GLY A 118 -5.79 6.61 3.13
CA GLY A 118 -6.46 7.43 4.12
C GLY A 118 -7.98 7.22 4.16
N MET A 119 -8.68 7.95 5.00
CA MET A 119 -10.14 7.84 5.14
C MET A 119 -10.87 7.99 3.81
N ASN A 120 -10.43 8.96 2.97
CA ASN A 120 -10.95 9.18 1.63
C ASN A 120 -10.09 8.55 0.53
N GLY A 121 -9.12 7.72 0.90
CA GLY A 121 -8.17 7.11 0.00
C GLY A 121 -8.85 6.25 -1.07
N ARG A 122 -8.52 6.51 -2.33
CA ARG A 122 -9.20 5.91 -3.49
C ARG A 122 -9.22 4.39 -3.44
N TRP A 123 -8.10 3.76 -3.12
CA TRP A 123 -7.99 2.31 -3.18
C TRP A 123 -8.60 1.61 -1.99
N LYS A 124 -8.48 2.20 -0.79
CA LYS A 124 -9.18 1.75 0.42
C LYS A 124 -10.70 1.77 0.20
N ASN A 125 -11.24 2.90 -0.27
CA ASN A 125 -12.67 3.03 -0.56
C ASN A 125 -13.15 2.06 -1.64
N ASN A 126 -12.37 1.86 -2.70
CA ASN A 126 -12.69 0.89 -3.75
C ASN A 126 -12.77 -0.54 -3.20
N LEU A 127 -11.81 -0.93 -2.34
CA LEU A 127 -11.80 -2.25 -1.73
C LEU A 127 -13.03 -2.43 -0.82
N TYR A 128 -13.29 -1.50 0.10
CA TYR A 128 -14.43 -1.62 1.01
C TYR A 128 -15.77 -1.61 0.30
N SER A 129 -15.92 -0.83 -0.77
CA SER A 129 -17.12 -0.88 -1.62
C SER A 129 -17.34 -2.26 -2.25
N LYS A 130 -16.26 -2.96 -2.62
CA LYS A 130 -16.35 -4.32 -3.15
C LYS A 130 -16.66 -5.33 -2.07
N ILE A 131 -16.00 -5.26 -0.92
CA ILE A 131 -16.30 -6.11 0.25
C ILE A 131 -17.76 -5.94 0.63
N HIS A 132 -18.24 -4.72 0.72
CA HIS A 132 -19.64 -4.42 1.05
C HIS A 132 -20.62 -5.07 0.08
N ARG A 133 -20.34 -4.98 -1.22
CA ARG A 133 -21.23 -5.53 -2.25
C ARG A 133 -21.21 -7.05 -2.33
N THR A 134 -20.08 -7.68 -2.04
CA THR A 134 -19.90 -9.13 -2.22
C THR A 134 -19.98 -9.95 -0.94
N GLY A 135 -19.75 -9.31 0.21
CA GLY A 135 -19.53 -10.00 1.49
C GLY A 135 -18.19 -10.74 1.57
N ASP A 136 -17.37 -10.70 0.51
CA ASP A 136 -16.12 -11.46 0.40
C ASP A 136 -14.91 -10.57 0.75
N TRP A 137 -14.23 -10.90 1.83
CA TRP A 137 -12.99 -10.24 2.26
C TRP A 137 -11.78 -10.57 1.40
N ASN A 138 -11.85 -11.59 0.55
CA ASN A 138 -10.79 -11.97 -0.37
C ASN A 138 -10.95 -11.30 -1.74
N VAL A 139 -11.98 -10.47 -1.92
CA VAL A 139 -12.23 -9.77 -3.18
C VAL A 139 -11.05 -8.87 -3.56
N SER A 140 -10.76 -8.80 -4.87
CA SER A 140 -9.74 -7.90 -5.43
C SER A 140 -8.32 -8.04 -4.82
N PRO A 141 -7.71 -9.22 -4.85
CA PRO A 141 -6.39 -9.46 -4.26
C PRO A 141 -5.31 -8.50 -4.76
N ARG A 142 -5.42 -7.99 -6.00
CA ARG A 142 -4.50 -6.99 -6.54
C ARG A 142 -4.60 -5.64 -5.81
N ILE A 143 -5.81 -5.21 -5.45
CA ILE A 143 -5.99 -3.99 -4.65
C ILE A 143 -5.44 -4.21 -3.25
N GLN A 144 -5.73 -5.35 -2.64
CA GLN A 144 -5.22 -5.69 -1.31
C GLN A 144 -3.69 -5.73 -1.29
N GLN A 145 -3.05 -6.34 -2.31
CA GLN A 145 -1.59 -6.33 -2.44
C GLN A 145 -1.05 -4.91 -2.62
N SER A 146 -1.73 -4.06 -3.39
CA SER A 146 -1.32 -2.65 -3.54
C SER A 146 -1.41 -1.87 -2.23
N LEU A 147 -2.47 -2.05 -1.45
CA LEU A 147 -2.64 -1.41 -0.14
C LEU A 147 -1.54 -1.85 0.84
N LEU A 148 -1.16 -3.14 0.80
CA LEU A 148 -0.06 -3.66 1.60
C LEU A 148 1.26 -2.93 1.35
N HIS A 149 1.55 -2.54 0.09
CA HIS A 149 2.72 -1.75 -0.25
C HIS A 149 2.74 -0.37 0.44
N TRP A 150 1.59 0.14 0.84
CA TRP A 150 1.41 1.41 1.54
C TRP A 150 1.20 1.24 3.05
N GLY A 151 1.62 0.12 3.63
CA GLY A 151 1.51 -0.12 5.07
C GLY A 151 0.06 -0.26 5.54
N TYR A 152 -0.84 -0.71 4.67
CA TYR A 152 -2.24 -0.83 5.00
C TYR A 152 -2.80 -2.22 4.65
N GLN A 153 -3.50 -2.82 5.61
CA GLN A 153 -4.27 -4.03 5.42
C GLN A 153 -5.72 -3.79 5.86
N ALA A 154 -6.67 -4.15 5.00
CA ALA A 154 -8.10 -4.04 5.34
C ALA A 154 -8.44 -4.87 6.59
N ASN A 155 -9.24 -4.29 7.47
CA ASN A 155 -9.68 -4.91 8.71
C ASN A 155 -11.13 -4.50 9.04
N GLN A 156 -11.76 -5.23 9.96
CA GLN A 156 -13.16 -5.02 10.33
C GLN A 156 -13.39 -3.63 10.95
N GLN A 157 -12.51 -3.19 11.83
CA GLN A 157 -12.67 -1.90 12.52
C GLN A 157 -12.72 -0.74 11.53
N ASP A 158 -11.78 -0.68 10.58
CA ASP A 158 -11.77 0.36 9.54
C ASP A 158 -12.95 0.24 8.57
N TYR A 159 -13.42 -0.98 8.33
CA TYR A 159 -14.61 -1.21 7.51
C TYR A 159 -15.88 -0.69 8.19
N ASP A 160 -16.02 -0.89 9.49
CA ASP A 160 -17.17 -0.38 10.25
C ASP A 160 -17.23 1.15 10.26
N VAL A 161 -16.06 1.81 10.42
CA VAL A 161 -15.92 3.26 10.28
C VAL A 161 -16.28 3.70 8.85
N TRP A 162 -15.80 2.97 7.85
CA TRP A 162 -16.11 3.26 6.44
C TRP A 162 -17.61 3.13 6.17
N LEU A 163 -18.29 2.12 6.72
CA LEU A 163 -19.74 1.95 6.58
C LEU A 163 -20.50 3.14 7.15
N GLN A 164 -20.16 3.59 8.36
CA GLN A 164 -20.80 4.75 8.99
C GLN A 164 -20.67 6.01 8.13
N THR A 165 -19.48 6.22 7.53
CA THR A 165 -19.18 7.40 6.72
C THR A 165 -19.83 7.34 5.33
N ASN A 166 -20.04 6.13 4.77
CA ASN A 166 -20.52 5.92 3.40
C ASN A 166 -21.93 5.34 3.30
N ALA A 167 -22.64 5.15 4.40
CA ALA A 167 -23.99 4.58 4.43
C ALA A 167 -24.97 5.29 3.47
N HIS A 168 -24.81 6.59 3.28
CA HIS A 168 -25.64 7.38 2.36
C HIS A 168 -25.35 7.12 0.88
N ARG A 169 -24.18 6.57 0.53
CA ARG A 169 -23.77 6.26 -0.83
C ARG A 169 -24.12 4.85 -1.27
N THR A 170 -24.38 3.95 -0.30
CA THR A 170 -24.64 2.53 -0.56
C THR A 170 -26.11 2.20 -0.74
N TYR A 171 -27.02 3.10 -0.39
CA TYR A 171 -28.47 2.94 -0.47
C TYR A 171 -29.10 3.72 -1.64
N ALA A 172 -28.54 3.62 -2.83
CA ALA A 172 -29.32 3.82 -4.05
C ALA A 172 -29.69 2.42 -4.57
N PRO A 173 -30.90 1.92 -4.36
CA PRO A 173 -31.34 0.72 -5.08
C PRO A 173 -31.25 1.04 -6.55
N SER A 174 -30.55 0.19 -7.33
CA SER A 174 -30.60 0.26 -8.78
C SER A 174 -32.03 0.00 -9.18
N THR A 175 -32.80 1.04 -9.39
CA THR A 175 -34.11 0.98 -10.01
C THR A 175 -33.89 0.64 -11.48
N THR A 176 -33.54 -0.61 -11.76
CA THR A 176 -33.70 -1.17 -13.10
C THR A 176 -35.19 -1.38 -13.29
N LEU A 177 -35.85 -0.35 -13.80
CA LEU A 177 -37.19 -0.44 -14.35
C LEU A 177 -37.15 -1.49 -15.48
N PHE A 178 -37.57 -2.72 -15.16
CA PHE A 178 -38.00 -3.67 -16.17
C PHE A 178 -39.22 -3.08 -16.87
N ARG A 179 -39.02 -2.42 -18.00
CA ARG A 179 -40.10 -2.14 -18.94
C ARG A 179 -40.56 -3.48 -19.53
N PHE A 180 -41.61 -4.03 -19.00
CA PHE A 180 -42.40 -5.04 -19.73
C PHE A 180 -42.93 -4.39 -21.00
N LYS A 181 -42.45 -4.82 -22.16
CA LYS A 181 -43.13 -4.58 -23.42
C LYS A 181 -44.35 -5.50 -23.41
N THR A 182 -45.53 -4.89 -23.29
CA THR A 182 -46.80 -5.55 -23.61
C THR A 182 -46.86 -5.70 -25.13
N ILE A 183 -47.12 -6.93 -25.59
CA ILE A 183 -47.43 -7.30 -26.99
C ILE A 183 -48.84 -6.85 -27.32
#